data_4bd4a372ee51cdebf7ad16f656ebfde6
#
_entry.id   4bd4a372ee51cdebf7ad16f656ebfde6
#
_cell.length_a   1.000
_cell.length_b   1.000
_cell.length_c   1.000
_cell.angle_alpha   90.00
_cell.angle_beta   90.00
_cell.angle_gamma   90.00
#
_symmetry.space_group_name_H-M   'P 1'
#
loop_
_entity.id
_entity.type
_entity.pdbx_description
1 polymer ?
#
loop_
_entity_poly.entity_id
_entity_poly.type
_entity_poly.pdbx_seq_one_letter_code
_entity_poly.pdbx_strand_id
1 'polypeptide(L)'
;MSDTTRADGRTVDQLRPVTIERGWSAHAEGSALISFGGTKVLCTASFTNGVPRWLTGKGKGWVTAEYAMLPRATNSRNDRESIKGKVGGRTHEISRLIGRALRAVVDTKALGENTIVIDCDVLQADGGTRTAAITGAYVALADAIEWGRAKGFVGKNAKALIDSVSAVSVGIIDGEPMLDLAYVEDVRAETDMNVVVTGRGLFVEVQGTAEGAPFDKRELDALLELGVAGCGSLRDEQTAALAGS
;
A
#
# COMPACT_ATOMS: atom_id res chain seq x y z
N MET A 1 5.31 32.96 -5.11
CA MET A 1 4.91 31.66 -4.56
C MET A 1 3.46 31.85 -4.10
N SER A 2 2.51 31.30 -4.81
CA SER A 2 1.11 31.30 -4.37
C SER A 2 1.04 30.39 -3.15
N ASP A 3 0.63 30.97 -2.03
CA ASP A 3 0.39 30.23 -0.79
C ASP A 3 -0.92 29.44 -0.96
N THR A 4 -0.86 28.37 -1.75
CA THR A 4 -2.03 27.55 -2.07
C THR A 4 -2.28 26.62 -0.90
N THR A 5 -2.91 27.16 0.14
CA THR A 5 -3.33 26.37 1.29
C THR A 5 -4.47 25.43 0.88
N ARG A 6 -4.28 24.13 1.00
CA ARG A 6 -5.27 23.08 0.74
C ARG A 6 -6.47 23.20 1.68
N ALA A 7 -7.62 22.65 1.32
CA ALA A 7 -8.86 22.76 2.10
C ALA A 7 -8.73 22.29 3.56
N ASP A 8 -7.78 21.40 3.84
CA ASP A 8 -7.45 20.88 5.18
C ASP A 8 -6.27 21.60 5.86
N GLY A 9 -5.74 22.68 5.26
CA GLY A 9 -4.66 23.50 5.78
C GLY A 9 -3.25 23.00 5.51
N ARG A 10 -3.07 21.86 4.78
CA ARG A 10 -1.75 21.34 4.39
C ARG A 10 -1.11 22.18 3.29
N THR A 11 0.22 22.11 3.22
CA THR A 11 0.99 22.54 2.04
C THR A 11 0.90 21.48 0.93
N VAL A 12 1.30 21.85 -0.28
CA VAL A 12 1.22 20.97 -1.47
C VAL A 12 2.08 19.69 -1.34
N ASP A 13 3.14 19.74 -0.56
CA ASP A 13 4.13 18.69 -0.32
C ASP A 13 3.92 17.93 1.01
N GLN A 14 2.81 18.17 1.71
CA GLN A 14 2.55 17.61 3.03
C GLN A 14 1.59 16.41 2.96
N LEU A 15 1.99 15.31 3.63
CA LEU A 15 1.10 14.16 3.88
C LEU A 15 -0.02 14.52 4.87
N ARG A 16 -1.16 13.85 4.75
CA ARG A 16 -2.15 13.78 5.84
C ARG A 16 -1.50 13.15 7.08
N PRO A 17 -2.05 13.34 8.30
CA PRO A 17 -1.60 12.59 9.46
C PRO A 17 -1.63 11.09 9.20
N VAL A 18 -0.48 10.42 9.40
CA VAL A 18 -0.32 8.97 9.21
C VAL A 18 -0.26 8.29 10.57
N THR A 19 -0.98 7.18 10.73
CA THR A 19 -0.86 6.31 11.90
C THR A 19 -0.83 4.85 11.46
N ILE A 20 -0.01 4.04 12.14
CA ILE A 20 0.11 2.60 11.91
C ILE A 20 0.03 1.89 13.26
N GLU A 21 -1.07 1.20 13.51
CA GLU A 21 -1.30 0.40 14.72
C GLU A 21 -1.04 -1.07 14.38
N ARG A 22 0.04 -1.65 14.95
CA ARG A 22 0.42 -3.05 14.75
C ARG A 22 -0.35 -3.98 15.67
N GLY A 23 -0.42 -5.26 15.29
CA GLY A 23 -1.03 -6.29 16.13
C GLY A 23 -2.54 -6.07 16.35
N TRP A 24 -3.20 -5.37 15.45
CA TRP A 24 -4.62 -5.05 15.56
C TRP A 24 -5.49 -6.31 15.60
N SER A 25 -5.16 -7.33 14.81
CA SER A 25 -5.86 -8.63 14.84
C SER A 25 -5.06 -9.64 15.65
N ALA A 26 -5.69 -10.22 16.66
CA ALA A 26 -5.08 -11.25 17.52
C ALA A 26 -4.92 -12.61 16.83
N HIS A 27 -5.55 -12.83 15.68
CA HIS A 27 -5.57 -14.12 15.00
C HIS A 27 -4.62 -14.19 13.79
N ALA A 28 -4.29 -13.04 13.19
CA ALA A 28 -3.39 -12.98 12.03
C ALA A 28 -1.92 -13.06 12.49
N GLU A 29 -1.07 -13.69 11.69
CA GLU A 29 0.37 -13.78 11.96
C GLU A 29 1.08 -12.43 11.84
N GLY A 30 0.46 -11.48 11.16
CA GLY A 30 0.81 -10.07 11.15
C GLY A 30 -0.41 -9.21 10.86
N SER A 31 -0.52 -8.03 11.46
CA SER A 31 -1.62 -7.12 11.16
C SER A 31 -1.27 -5.67 11.46
N ALA A 32 -1.83 -4.77 10.68
CA ALA A 32 -1.71 -3.34 10.88
C ALA A 32 -3.02 -2.63 10.47
N LEU A 33 -3.50 -1.74 11.32
CA LEU A 33 -4.49 -0.74 10.94
C LEU A 33 -3.72 0.54 10.56
N ILE A 34 -3.78 0.90 9.27
CA ILE A 34 -3.15 2.12 8.77
C ILE A 34 -4.21 3.19 8.50
N SER A 35 -3.85 4.44 8.84
CA SER A 35 -4.68 5.60 8.50
C SER A 35 -3.86 6.67 7.78
N PHE A 36 -4.42 7.21 6.70
CA PHE A 36 -3.98 8.42 6.00
C PHE A 36 -5.09 9.45 6.14
N GLY A 37 -5.03 10.30 7.17
CA GLY A 37 -6.15 11.18 7.52
C GLY A 37 -7.45 10.40 7.70
N GLY A 38 -8.44 10.68 6.84
CA GLY A 38 -9.74 10.00 6.86
C GLY A 38 -9.73 8.58 6.27
N THR A 39 -8.73 8.20 5.47
CA THR A 39 -8.63 6.84 4.91
C THR A 39 -8.12 5.86 5.96
N LYS A 40 -8.83 4.72 6.15
CA LYS A 40 -8.45 3.65 7.08
C LYS A 40 -8.50 2.30 6.38
N VAL A 41 -7.39 1.56 6.46
CA VAL A 41 -7.26 0.22 5.88
C VAL A 41 -6.75 -0.76 6.93
N LEU A 42 -7.47 -1.85 7.14
CA LEU A 42 -7.00 -2.98 7.91
C LEU A 42 -6.23 -3.92 6.97
N CYS A 43 -4.96 -4.17 7.29
CA CYS A 43 -4.12 -5.12 6.58
C CYS A 43 -3.83 -6.30 7.51
N THR A 44 -4.16 -7.52 7.08
CA THR A 44 -3.83 -8.75 7.82
C THR A 44 -2.99 -9.66 6.94
N ALA A 45 -2.07 -10.38 7.56
CA ALA A 45 -1.18 -11.33 6.89
C ALA A 45 -1.40 -12.73 7.46
N SER A 46 -1.81 -13.66 6.60
CA SER A 46 -1.97 -15.07 6.92
C SER A 46 -0.76 -15.86 6.41
N PHE A 47 -0.03 -16.51 7.33
CA PHE A 47 1.14 -17.31 7.00
C PHE A 47 0.76 -18.78 6.91
N THR A 48 1.07 -19.42 5.79
CA THR A 48 0.80 -20.86 5.56
C THR A 48 2.07 -21.56 5.13
N ASN A 49 2.39 -22.69 5.80
CA ASN A 49 3.45 -23.59 5.34
C ASN A 49 2.98 -24.29 4.07
N GLY A 50 3.82 -24.23 3.01
CA GLY A 50 3.53 -24.75 1.68
C GLY A 50 3.25 -23.62 0.68
N VAL A 51 3.24 -24.01 -0.60
CA VAL A 51 3.08 -23.11 -1.73
C VAL A 51 2.04 -23.67 -2.72
N PRO A 52 1.46 -22.82 -3.59
CA PRO A 52 0.61 -23.29 -4.67
C PRO A 52 1.29 -24.36 -5.52
N ARG A 53 0.50 -25.31 -6.09
CA ARG A 53 1.01 -26.46 -6.87
C ARG A 53 2.05 -26.10 -7.93
N TRP A 54 1.90 -24.97 -8.59
CA TRP A 54 2.81 -24.52 -9.64
C TRP A 54 4.19 -24.04 -9.11
N LEU A 55 4.35 -23.83 -7.78
CA LEU A 55 5.61 -23.50 -7.11
C LEU A 55 6.21 -24.67 -6.32
N THR A 56 5.46 -25.75 -6.07
CA THR A 56 5.93 -26.89 -5.27
C THR A 56 7.23 -27.45 -5.83
N GLY A 57 8.22 -27.69 -4.99
CA GLY A 57 9.54 -28.23 -5.34
C GLY A 57 10.48 -27.22 -6.01
N LYS A 58 10.11 -25.92 -6.07
CA LYS A 58 10.96 -24.87 -6.65
C LYS A 58 11.83 -24.15 -5.61
N GLY A 59 11.65 -24.47 -4.32
CA GLY A 59 12.38 -23.85 -3.23
C GLY A 59 12.11 -22.36 -3.08
N LYS A 60 10.90 -21.89 -3.46
CA LYS A 60 10.51 -20.48 -3.42
C LYS A 60 9.15 -20.33 -2.75
N GLY A 61 9.04 -19.33 -1.92
CA GLY A 61 7.77 -18.93 -1.33
C GLY A 61 6.92 -18.02 -2.25
N TRP A 62 5.75 -17.69 -1.77
CA TRP A 62 4.79 -16.85 -2.47
C TRP A 62 4.18 -15.80 -1.56
N VAL A 63 4.04 -14.58 -2.06
CA VAL A 63 3.29 -13.50 -1.42
C VAL A 63 2.23 -13.03 -2.40
N THR A 64 0.99 -12.98 -1.93
CA THR A 64 -0.14 -12.48 -2.70
C THR A 64 -1.01 -11.58 -1.84
N ALA A 65 -1.92 -10.83 -2.47
CA ALA A 65 -2.81 -9.96 -1.74
C ALA A 65 -4.22 -9.99 -2.32
N GLU A 66 -5.18 -9.75 -1.44
CA GLU A 66 -6.57 -9.45 -1.75
C GLU A 66 -6.90 -8.04 -1.24
N TYR A 67 -7.88 -7.42 -1.87
CA TYR A 67 -8.31 -6.07 -1.52
C TYR A 67 -9.83 -6.01 -1.56
N ALA A 68 -10.43 -5.39 -0.56
CA ALA A 68 -11.86 -5.18 -0.53
C ALA A 68 -12.20 -3.83 0.12
N MET A 69 -13.40 -3.33 -0.14
CA MET A 69 -13.96 -2.18 0.55
C MET A 69 -15.22 -2.58 1.29
N LEU A 70 -15.36 -2.15 2.55
CA LEU A 70 -16.63 -2.31 3.26
C LEU A 70 -17.73 -1.53 2.54
N PRO A 71 -19.00 -2.00 2.58
CA PRO A 71 -20.11 -1.32 1.92
C PRO A 71 -20.28 0.15 2.31
N ARG A 72 -19.93 0.51 3.55
CA ARG A 72 -19.98 1.87 4.06
C ARG A 72 -18.60 2.49 4.28
N ALA A 73 -17.60 2.00 3.58
CA ALA A 73 -16.30 2.69 3.51
C ALA A 73 -16.42 4.08 2.84
N THR A 74 -17.44 4.29 2.04
CA THR A 74 -17.73 5.54 1.31
C THR A 74 -19.00 6.22 1.82
N ASN A 75 -19.26 7.45 1.39
CA ASN A 75 -20.43 8.26 1.78
C ASN A 75 -21.77 7.57 1.46
N SER A 76 -21.83 6.84 0.35
CA SER A 76 -22.98 6.01 -0.01
C SER A 76 -22.66 4.53 0.18
N ARG A 77 -23.70 3.70 0.39
CA ARG A 77 -23.53 2.26 0.51
C ARG A 77 -23.23 1.65 -0.85
N ASN A 78 -22.11 0.95 -0.96
CA ASN A 78 -21.77 0.09 -2.10
C ASN A 78 -22.23 -1.35 -1.83
N ASP A 79 -22.55 -2.08 -2.90
CA ASP A 79 -22.85 -3.51 -2.78
C ASP A 79 -21.58 -4.31 -2.47
N ARG A 80 -21.74 -5.43 -1.75
CA ARG A 80 -20.65 -6.38 -1.59
C ARG A 80 -20.42 -7.13 -2.90
N GLU A 81 -19.20 -7.11 -3.43
CA GLU A 81 -18.84 -7.82 -4.67
C GLU A 81 -19.07 -9.32 -4.57
N SER A 82 -18.85 -9.91 -3.38
CA SER A 82 -19.08 -11.33 -3.11
C SER A 82 -20.54 -11.76 -3.36
N ILE A 83 -21.52 -10.87 -3.16
CA ILE A 83 -22.94 -11.16 -3.42
C ILE A 83 -23.22 -11.20 -4.93
N LYS A 84 -22.46 -10.44 -5.73
CA LYS A 84 -22.59 -10.43 -7.20
C LYS A 84 -21.92 -11.63 -7.88
N GLY A 85 -21.26 -12.50 -7.10
CA GLY A 85 -20.63 -13.72 -7.59
C GLY A 85 -19.33 -13.52 -8.39
N LYS A 86 -18.84 -12.28 -8.50
CA LYS A 86 -17.53 -11.99 -9.12
C LYS A 86 -16.94 -10.71 -8.53
N VAL A 87 -15.62 -10.72 -8.44
CA VAL A 87 -14.82 -9.55 -8.05
C VAL A 87 -14.72 -8.58 -9.23
N GLY A 88 -14.80 -7.28 -8.97
CA GLY A 88 -14.70 -6.24 -9.98
C GLY A 88 -13.28 -6.09 -10.53
N GLY A 89 -13.16 -5.53 -11.76
CA GLY A 89 -11.86 -5.32 -12.41
C GLY A 89 -10.93 -4.42 -11.59
N ARG A 90 -11.46 -3.36 -10.97
CA ARG A 90 -10.71 -2.47 -10.09
C ARG A 90 -10.14 -3.21 -8.87
N THR A 91 -10.94 -4.04 -8.22
CA THR A 91 -10.51 -4.84 -7.06
C THR A 91 -9.41 -5.82 -7.43
N HIS A 92 -9.54 -6.50 -8.58
CA HIS A 92 -8.47 -7.37 -9.10
C HIS A 92 -7.19 -6.61 -9.45
N GLU A 93 -7.31 -5.45 -10.06
CA GLU A 93 -6.17 -4.60 -10.40
C GLU A 93 -5.40 -4.20 -9.12
N ILE A 94 -6.10 -3.70 -8.10
CA ILE A 94 -5.49 -3.27 -6.84
C ILE A 94 -4.87 -4.45 -6.09
N SER A 95 -5.54 -5.59 -5.99
CA SER A 95 -4.99 -6.81 -5.39
C SER A 95 -3.66 -7.23 -6.04
N ARG A 96 -3.59 -7.17 -7.37
CA ARG A 96 -2.37 -7.49 -8.13
C ARG A 96 -1.26 -6.46 -7.90
N LEU A 97 -1.60 -5.19 -7.81
CA LEU A 97 -0.68 -4.10 -7.50
C LEU A 97 -0.05 -4.29 -6.12
N ILE A 98 -0.86 -4.52 -5.07
CA ILE A 98 -0.36 -4.78 -3.70
C ILE A 98 0.56 -5.99 -3.71
N GLY A 99 0.10 -7.13 -4.25
CA GLY A 99 0.92 -8.34 -4.31
C GLY A 99 2.24 -8.16 -5.05
N ARG A 100 2.26 -7.39 -6.15
CA ARG A 100 3.48 -7.06 -6.89
C ARG A 100 4.41 -6.17 -6.09
N ALA A 101 3.89 -5.13 -5.43
CA ALA A 101 4.65 -4.22 -4.60
C ALA A 101 5.36 -4.97 -3.47
N LEU A 102 4.66 -5.85 -2.76
CA LEU A 102 5.23 -6.66 -1.68
C LEU A 102 6.29 -7.63 -2.17
N ARG A 103 6.06 -8.31 -3.30
CA ARG A 103 7.05 -9.25 -3.89
C ARG A 103 8.33 -8.56 -4.34
N ALA A 104 8.32 -7.27 -4.67
CA ALA A 104 9.50 -6.51 -5.04
C ALA A 104 10.52 -6.37 -3.89
N VAL A 105 10.06 -6.52 -2.65
CA VAL A 105 10.88 -6.39 -1.44
C VAL A 105 11.05 -7.69 -0.65
N VAL A 106 10.64 -8.82 -1.23
CA VAL A 106 10.77 -10.16 -0.63
C VAL A 106 11.72 -11.03 -1.44
N ASP A 107 12.73 -11.59 -0.77
CA ASP A 107 13.47 -12.72 -1.33
C ASP A 107 12.63 -14.01 -1.13
N THR A 108 11.98 -14.43 -2.21
CA THR A 108 11.12 -15.62 -2.19
C THR A 108 11.88 -16.92 -1.93
N LYS A 109 13.20 -16.98 -2.24
CA LYS A 109 14.04 -18.14 -1.90
C LYS A 109 14.32 -18.17 -0.39
N ALA A 110 14.64 -17.02 0.19
CA ALA A 110 14.86 -16.89 1.62
C ALA A 110 13.58 -17.13 2.44
N LEU A 111 12.41 -16.81 1.87
CA LEU A 111 11.10 -17.14 2.45
C LEU A 111 10.87 -18.66 2.50
N GLY A 112 11.50 -19.44 1.60
CA GLY A 112 11.28 -20.90 1.48
C GLY A 112 9.88 -21.20 0.92
N GLU A 113 9.49 -22.48 0.85
CA GLU A 113 8.18 -22.89 0.35
C GLU A 113 7.06 -22.58 1.35
N ASN A 114 6.88 -21.32 1.66
CA ASN A 114 5.80 -20.76 2.49
C ASN A 114 4.97 -19.76 1.66
N THR A 115 3.70 -19.63 2.01
CA THR A 115 2.80 -18.66 1.40
C THR A 115 2.35 -17.62 2.43
N ILE A 116 2.37 -16.35 2.05
CA ILE A 116 1.76 -15.28 2.83
C ILE A 116 0.67 -14.64 1.96
N VAL A 117 -0.56 -14.67 2.47
CA VAL A 117 -1.71 -13.98 1.88
C VAL A 117 -1.97 -12.72 2.70
N ILE A 118 -2.01 -11.59 2.03
CA ILE A 118 -2.34 -10.30 2.66
C ILE A 118 -3.77 -9.95 2.27
N ASP A 119 -4.60 -9.67 3.27
CA ASP A 119 -5.94 -9.14 3.08
C ASP A 119 -5.96 -7.67 3.47
N CYS A 120 -6.41 -6.80 2.56
CA CYS A 120 -6.51 -5.37 2.76
C CYS A 120 -7.97 -4.94 2.68
N ASP A 121 -8.59 -4.68 3.83
CA ASP A 121 -9.97 -4.25 3.95
C ASP A 121 -10.05 -2.74 4.22
N VAL A 122 -10.61 -1.99 3.28
CA VAL A 122 -10.85 -0.56 3.47
C VAL A 122 -12.06 -0.37 4.36
N LEU A 123 -11.82 0.16 5.55
CA LEU A 123 -12.84 0.47 6.55
C LEU A 123 -13.49 1.83 6.28
N GLN A 124 -12.67 2.80 5.85
CA GLN A 124 -13.09 4.15 5.48
C GLN A 124 -12.21 4.67 4.35
N ALA A 125 -12.83 5.25 3.33
CA ALA A 125 -12.16 5.78 2.15
C ALA A 125 -12.28 7.30 2.08
N ASP A 126 -11.13 7.97 1.95
CA ASP A 126 -10.99 9.40 1.77
C ASP A 126 -9.77 9.70 0.87
N GLY A 127 -9.74 9.10 -0.34
CA GLY A 127 -8.59 9.14 -1.25
C GLY A 127 -7.42 8.24 -0.82
N GLY A 128 -6.60 7.78 -1.77
CA GLY A 128 -5.36 7.03 -1.52
C GLY A 128 -5.55 5.64 -0.87
N THR A 129 -6.68 4.95 -1.08
CA THR A 129 -6.94 3.66 -0.41
C THR A 129 -5.96 2.57 -0.82
N ARG A 130 -5.57 2.50 -2.11
CA ARG A 130 -4.60 1.52 -2.63
C ARG A 130 -3.18 1.78 -2.11
N THR A 131 -2.79 3.04 -1.96
CA THR A 131 -1.46 3.43 -1.46
C THR A 131 -1.34 3.19 0.03
N ALA A 132 -2.38 3.50 0.81
CA ALA A 132 -2.48 3.13 2.22
C ALA A 132 -2.44 1.60 2.40
N ALA A 133 -3.16 0.83 1.55
CA ALA A 133 -3.14 -0.62 1.59
C ALA A 133 -1.72 -1.19 1.36
N ILE A 134 -0.96 -0.71 0.35
CA ILE A 134 0.42 -1.15 0.12
C ILE A 134 1.30 -0.85 1.32
N THR A 135 1.20 0.37 1.86
CA THR A 135 2.04 0.84 2.97
C THR A 135 1.76 0.07 4.26
N GLY A 136 0.49 -0.17 4.60
CA GLY A 136 0.09 -0.98 5.76
C GLY A 136 0.37 -2.47 5.58
N ALA A 137 0.15 -3.00 4.38
CA ALA A 137 0.42 -4.39 4.04
C ALA A 137 1.89 -4.78 4.24
N TYR A 138 2.82 -3.87 3.97
CA TYR A 138 4.24 -4.12 4.25
C TYR A 138 4.51 -4.36 5.74
N VAL A 139 3.88 -3.59 6.64
CA VAL A 139 4.05 -3.77 8.09
C VAL A 139 3.46 -5.12 8.53
N ALA A 140 2.26 -5.47 8.07
CA ALA A 140 1.66 -6.78 8.35
C ALA A 140 2.52 -7.95 7.81
N LEU A 141 3.09 -7.79 6.60
CA LEU A 141 4.01 -8.77 6.01
C LEU A 141 5.28 -8.94 6.84
N ALA A 142 5.86 -7.85 7.34
CA ALA A 142 7.06 -7.89 8.17
C ALA A 142 6.80 -8.70 9.45
N ASP A 143 5.68 -8.45 10.13
CA ASP A 143 5.28 -9.17 11.34
C ASP A 143 5.06 -10.66 11.07
N ALA A 144 4.38 -11.01 9.97
CA ALA A 144 4.14 -12.40 9.60
C ALA A 144 5.44 -13.16 9.28
N ILE A 145 6.42 -12.51 8.66
CA ILE A 145 7.74 -13.12 8.41
C ILE A 145 8.48 -13.36 9.73
N GLU A 146 8.45 -12.41 10.67
CA GLU A 146 9.05 -12.60 11.99
C GLU A 146 8.35 -13.70 12.77
N TRP A 147 7.01 -13.78 12.71
CA TRP A 147 6.26 -14.90 13.27
C TRP A 147 6.71 -16.24 12.64
N GLY A 148 6.81 -16.31 11.32
CA GLY A 148 7.28 -17.52 10.61
C GLY A 148 8.70 -17.91 11.01
N ARG A 149 9.58 -16.91 11.26
CA ARG A 149 10.95 -17.13 11.78
C ARG A 149 10.91 -17.69 13.22
N ALA A 150 10.09 -17.14 14.08
CA ALA A 150 9.93 -17.61 15.46
C ALA A 150 9.38 -19.04 15.53
N LYS A 151 8.55 -19.44 14.55
CA LYS A 151 8.01 -20.81 14.42
C LYS A 151 8.93 -21.78 13.67
N GLY A 152 10.06 -21.30 13.13
CA GLY A 152 11.02 -22.14 12.40
C GLY A 152 10.63 -22.45 10.95
N PHE A 153 9.59 -21.83 10.41
CA PHE A 153 9.19 -21.95 8.99
C PHE A 153 10.12 -21.14 8.07
N VAL A 154 10.64 -20.02 8.56
CA VAL A 154 11.65 -19.21 7.87
C VAL A 154 12.98 -19.38 8.58
N GLY A 155 14.06 -19.57 7.83
CA GLY A 155 15.39 -19.78 8.41
C GLY A 155 15.78 -18.62 9.33
N LYS A 156 16.37 -18.93 10.49
CA LYS A 156 16.72 -17.95 11.54
C LYS A 156 17.55 -16.77 11.01
N ASN A 157 18.47 -17.03 10.06
CA ASN A 157 19.34 -16.03 9.45
C ASN A 157 18.90 -15.64 8.02
N ALA A 158 17.75 -16.12 7.56
CA ALA A 158 17.24 -15.83 6.22
C ALA A 158 16.76 -14.38 6.14
N LYS A 159 17.24 -13.65 5.15
CA LYS A 159 16.80 -12.27 4.86
C LYS A 159 15.63 -12.32 3.89
N ALA A 160 14.46 -12.73 4.37
CA ALA A 160 13.26 -12.82 3.54
C ALA A 160 12.73 -11.42 3.13
N LEU A 161 12.86 -10.41 3.99
CA LEU A 161 12.70 -9.00 3.61
C LEU A 161 14.05 -8.42 3.20
N ILE A 162 14.14 -7.89 1.98
CA ILE A 162 15.37 -7.30 1.40
C ILE A 162 15.31 -5.77 1.31
N ASP A 163 14.13 -5.20 1.46
CA ASP A 163 13.88 -3.76 1.46
C ASP A 163 12.50 -3.48 2.09
N SER A 164 12.13 -2.21 2.22
CA SER A 164 10.76 -1.77 2.49
C SER A 164 10.06 -1.33 1.21
N VAL A 165 8.74 -1.18 1.26
CA VAL A 165 7.94 -0.60 0.18
C VAL A 165 6.83 0.26 0.77
N SER A 166 6.62 1.42 0.18
CA SER A 166 5.52 2.32 0.49
C SER A 166 4.94 2.92 -0.78
N ALA A 167 3.76 3.49 -0.68
CA ALA A 167 3.08 4.09 -1.81
C ALA A 167 2.31 5.34 -1.39
N VAL A 168 2.21 6.30 -2.29
CA VAL A 168 1.46 7.54 -2.10
C VAL A 168 0.78 7.96 -3.39
N SER A 169 -0.36 8.64 -3.27
CA SER A 169 -0.98 9.32 -4.41
C SER A 169 -0.39 10.73 -4.57
N VAL A 170 -0.24 11.14 -5.80
CA VAL A 170 0.12 12.51 -6.20
C VAL A 170 -0.77 12.93 -7.37
N GLY A 171 -0.97 14.21 -7.57
CA GLY A 171 -1.77 14.68 -8.71
C GLY A 171 -1.58 16.16 -8.98
N ILE A 172 -2.15 16.63 -10.09
CA ILE A 172 -2.19 18.03 -10.47
C ILE A 172 -3.60 18.55 -10.22
N ILE A 173 -3.70 19.62 -9.44
CA ILE A 173 -4.96 20.27 -9.08
C ILE A 173 -4.81 21.76 -9.28
N ASP A 174 -5.65 22.34 -10.14
CA ASP A 174 -5.60 23.75 -10.51
C ASP A 174 -4.17 24.15 -11.01
N GLY A 175 -3.51 23.23 -11.75
CA GLY A 175 -2.17 23.41 -12.30
C GLY A 175 -1.02 23.22 -11.29
N GLU A 176 -1.30 22.86 -10.02
CA GLU A 176 -0.29 22.69 -8.96
C GLU A 176 -0.10 21.23 -8.60
N PRO A 177 1.13 20.66 -8.64
CA PRO A 177 1.42 19.32 -8.17
C PRO A 177 1.20 19.19 -6.65
N MET A 178 0.45 18.18 -6.22
CA MET A 178 0.11 17.94 -4.80
C MET A 178 0.40 16.51 -4.38
N LEU A 179 0.87 16.37 -3.14
CA LEU A 179 1.15 15.09 -2.47
C LEU A 179 -0.07 14.61 -1.68
N ASP A 180 -0.33 13.30 -1.68
CA ASP A 180 -1.32 12.62 -0.84
C ASP A 180 -2.72 13.25 -0.94
N LEU A 181 -3.38 12.98 -2.08
CA LEU A 181 -4.69 13.54 -2.39
C LEU A 181 -5.78 13.00 -1.46
N ALA A 182 -6.50 13.89 -0.78
CA ALA A 182 -7.77 13.56 -0.15
C ALA A 182 -8.87 13.38 -1.22
N TYR A 183 -9.98 12.72 -0.90
CA TYR A 183 -11.04 12.44 -1.87
C TYR A 183 -11.57 13.68 -2.60
N VAL A 184 -11.72 14.80 -1.90
CA VAL A 184 -12.17 16.07 -2.49
C VAL A 184 -11.18 16.68 -3.48
N GLU A 185 -9.92 16.30 -3.38
CA GLU A 185 -8.83 16.70 -4.30
C GLU A 185 -8.76 15.71 -5.47
N ASP A 186 -8.78 14.39 -5.16
CA ASP A 186 -8.72 13.29 -6.12
C ASP A 186 -9.79 13.42 -7.22
N VAL A 187 -11.04 13.75 -6.84
CA VAL A 187 -12.16 13.92 -7.80
C VAL A 187 -12.04 15.18 -8.68
N ARG A 188 -11.14 16.11 -8.36
CA ARG A 188 -10.88 17.34 -9.12
C ARG A 188 -9.55 17.29 -9.86
N ALA A 189 -8.75 16.27 -9.62
CA ALA A 189 -7.41 16.17 -10.16
C ALA A 189 -7.45 16.15 -11.70
N GLU A 190 -6.66 17.01 -12.33
CA GLU A 190 -6.39 17.00 -13.76
C GLU A 190 -5.54 15.81 -14.15
N THR A 191 -4.66 15.40 -13.22
CA THR A 191 -3.83 14.20 -13.30
C THR A 191 -3.85 13.52 -11.95
N ASP A 192 -4.18 12.23 -11.92
CA ASP A 192 -4.07 11.34 -10.76
C ASP A 192 -2.96 10.32 -10.99
N MET A 193 -2.06 10.17 -10.03
CA MET A 193 -0.93 9.24 -10.12
C MET A 193 -0.68 8.56 -8.78
N ASN A 194 -0.41 7.25 -8.84
CA ASN A 194 0.04 6.46 -7.71
C ASN A 194 1.51 6.07 -7.91
N VAL A 195 2.33 6.35 -6.93
CA VAL A 195 3.77 6.09 -6.95
C VAL A 195 4.11 5.07 -5.88
N VAL A 196 4.74 3.96 -6.27
CA VAL A 196 5.18 2.88 -5.38
C VAL A 196 6.70 2.81 -5.40
N VAL A 197 7.33 2.99 -4.24
CA VAL A 197 8.79 3.13 -4.13
C VAL A 197 9.33 2.22 -3.02
N THR A 198 10.49 1.62 -3.25
CA THR A 198 11.21 0.85 -2.23
C THR A 198 11.95 1.76 -1.26
N GLY A 199 12.39 1.23 -0.12
CA GLY A 199 13.20 1.97 0.86
C GLY A 199 14.49 2.53 0.30
N ARG A 200 15.04 1.96 -0.79
CA ARG A 200 16.21 2.46 -1.51
C ARG A 200 15.89 3.51 -2.58
N GLY A 201 14.63 3.94 -2.69
CA GLY A 201 14.20 4.93 -3.68
C GLY A 201 14.00 4.39 -5.09
N LEU A 202 13.87 3.07 -5.26
CA LEU A 202 13.63 2.45 -6.56
C LEU A 202 12.13 2.35 -6.83
N PHE A 203 11.70 2.72 -8.02
CA PHE A 203 10.29 2.60 -8.42
C PHE A 203 9.91 1.13 -8.63
N VAL A 204 8.81 0.72 -8.01
CA VAL A 204 8.17 -0.57 -8.25
C VAL A 204 7.07 -0.41 -9.29
N GLU A 205 6.30 0.67 -9.17
CA GLU A 205 5.23 1.00 -10.11
C GLU A 205 4.95 2.50 -10.08
N VAL A 206 4.65 3.05 -11.24
CA VAL A 206 4.12 4.39 -11.45
C VAL A 206 2.88 4.23 -12.31
N GLN A 207 1.72 4.61 -11.79
CA GLN A 207 0.45 4.53 -12.51
C GLN A 207 -0.20 5.91 -12.48
N GLY A 208 -0.31 6.54 -13.62
CA GLY A 208 -0.88 7.88 -13.75
C GLY A 208 -1.85 7.97 -14.92
N THR A 209 -2.88 8.78 -14.74
CA THR A 209 -3.91 9.05 -15.75
C THR A 209 -4.15 10.55 -15.82
N ALA A 210 -4.20 11.11 -17.04
CA ALA A 210 -4.70 12.44 -17.27
C ALA A 210 -6.22 12.37 -17.43
N GLU A 211 -6.96 12.99 -16.52
CA GLU A 211 -8.43 13.04 -16.55
C GLU A 211 -8.94 14.22 -17.41
N GLY A 212 -8.08 15.18 -17.70
CA GLY A 212 -8.37 16.34 -18.52
C GLY A 212 -7.35 16.52 -19.65
N ALA A 213 -6.50 17.54 -19.56
CA ALA A 213 -5.41 17.77 -20.49
C ALA A 213 -4.23 16.83 -20.22
N PRO A 214 -3.50 16.38 -21.26
CA PRO A 214 -2.27 15.61 -21.07
C PRO A 214 -1.24 16.42 -20.26
N PHE A 215 -0.50 15.76 -19.37
CA PHE A 215 0.59 16.36 -18.61
C PHE A 215 1.92 16.24 -19.36
N ASP A 216 2.80 17.22 -19.16
CA ASP A 216 4.12 17.25 -19.78
C ASP A 216 5.19 16.52 -18.93
N LYS A 217 6.43 16.44 -19.46
CA LYS A 217 7.53 15.79 -18.75
C LYS A 217 7.93 16.53 -17.47
N ARG A 218 7.83 17.85 -17.42
CA ARG A 218 8.18 18.64 -16.22
C ARG A 218 7.18 18.37 -15.10
N GLU A 219 5.90 18.28 -15.43
CA GLU A 219 4.83 17.92 -14.51
C GLU A 219 5.01 16.48 -13.99
N LEU A 220 5.34 15.54 -14.89
CA LEU A 220 5.68 14.17 -14.49
C LEU A 220 6.85 14.13 -13.51
N ASP A 221 7.95 14.85 -13.82
CA ASP A 221 9.12 14.89 -12.95
C ASP A 221 8.76 15.46 -11.56
N ALA A 222 7.96 16.52 -11.48
CA ALA A 222 7.51 17.11 -10.22
C ALA A 222 6.63 16.14 -9.41
N LEU A 223 5.70 15.44 -10.06
CA LEU A 223 4.88 14.40 -9.39
C LEU A 223 5.74 13.26 -8.86
N LEU A 224 6.74 12.80 -9.61
CA LEU A 224 7.66 11.74 -9.16
C LEU A 224 8.53 12.19 -8.00
N GLU A 225 9.02 13.43 -7.99
CA GLU A 225 9.78 13.99 -6.86
C GLU A 225 8.93 14.03 -5.58
N LEU A 226 7.70 14.54 -5.66
CA LEU A 226 6.74 14.51 -4.54
C LEU A 226 6.46 13.08 -4.07
N GLY A 227 6.23 12.16 -5.00
CA GLY A 227 5.96 10.76 -4.70
C GLY A 227 7.11 10.08 -3.96
N VAL A 228 8.36 10.31 -4.40
CA VAL A 228 9.57 9.77 -3.73
C VAL A 228 9.73 10.36 -2.33
N ALA A 229 9.54 11.67 -2.17
CA ALA A 229 9.63 12.34 -0.87
C ALA A 229 8.56 11.82 0.11
N GLY A 230 7.30 11.72 -0.36
CA GLY A 230 6.19 11.18 0.42
C GLY A 230 6.41 9.73 0.83
N CYS A 231 6.89 8.88 -0.07
CA CYS A 231 7.25 7.49 0.24
C CYS A 231 8.41 7.41 1.25
N GLY A 232 9.36 8.35 1.21
CA GLY A 232 10.40 8.47 2.22
C GLY A 232 9.83 8.70 3.63
N SER A 233 8.92 9.64 3.77
CA SER A 233 8.23 9.91 5.04
C SER A 233 7.41 8.70 5.52
N LEU A 234 6.69 8.02 4.61
CA LEU A 234 5.93 6.81 4.94
C LEU A 234 6.81 5.64 5.39
N ARG A 235 8.01 5.50 4.81
CA ARG A 235 9.00 4.51 5.28
C ARG A 235 9.43 4.79 6.71
N ASP A 236 9.61 6.06 7.07
CA ASP A 236 10.02 6.44 8.42
C ASP A 236 8.90 6.10 9.43
N GLU A 237 7.63 6.31 9.08
CA GLU A 237 6.47 5.85 9.87
C GLU A 237 6.39 4.32 10.00
N GLN A 238 6.64 3.57 8.91
CA GLN A 238 6.73 2.11 8.95
C GLN A 238 7.85 1.63 9.88
N THR A 239 9.01 2.29 9.82
CA THR A 239 10.17 1.97 10.65
C THR A 239 9.88 2.24 12.12
N ALA A 240 9.25 3.38 12.44
CA ALA A 240 8.83 3.71 13.79
C ALA A 240 7.81 2.69 14.34
N ALA A 241 6.82 2.33 13.53
CA ALA A 241 5.84 1.32 13.89
C ALA A 241 6.49 -0.05 14.16
N LEU A 242 7.42 -0.49 13.32
CA LEU A 242 8.12 -1.77 13.46
C LEU A 242 9.11 -1.79 14.65
N ALA A 243 9.65 -0.65 15.07
CA ALA A 243 10.53 -0.53 16.23
C ALA A 243 9.77 -0.48 17.57
N GLY A 244 8.53 0.00 17.57
CA GLY A 244 7.64 0.04 18.74
C GLY A 244 7.01 -1.34 18.99
N SER A 245 7.61 -2.13 19.88
CA SER A 245 7.08 -3.41 20.41
C SER A 245 6.56 -3.23 21.80
#